data_b24f13754364d635cc952d4771c889cc
#
_entry.id   b24f13754364d635cc952d4771c889cc
#
_cell.length_a   1.000
_cell.length_b   1.000
_cell.length_c   1.000
_cell.angle_alpha   90.00
_cell.angle_beta   90.00
_cell.angle_gamma   90.00
#
_symmetry.space_group_name_H-M   'P 1'
#
loop_
_entity.id
_entity.type
_entity.pdbx_description
1 polymer ?
#
loop_
_entity_poly.entity_id
_entity_poly.type
_entity_poly.pdbx_seq_one_letter_code
_entity_poly.pdbx_strand_id
1 'polypeptide(L)'
;MTSITIPNSVTTLGYGCFEYCRSLTSITIPNSVTSLGDECFKDCSSLTAITIPNSVTSLGGRCFSGCSCLTSIYMLRSTPPSTESNIFGNTPLETVYVVDEDAKTAYQAQAPWSVYEIVVMPTGIEEMETDKTAPTIVGCYDLNGKLINGKQRGTVIVRYSDGTTRKVSRRKKR
;
A
#
# COMPACT_ATOMS: atom_id res chain seq x y z
N MET A 1 -11.29 -8.32 15.43
CA MET A 1 -10.88 -6.89 15.40
C MET A 1 -10.34 -6.63 14.03
N THR A 2 -10.98 -5.77 13.26
CA THR A 2 -10.74 -5.69 11.82
C THR A 2 -9.77 -4.57 11.39
N SER A 3 -9.51 -3.59 12.27
CA SER A 3 -8.54 -2.51 12.01
C SER A 3 -7.85 -2.05 13.29
N ILE A 4 -6.62 -1.57 13.15
CA ILE A 4 -5.79 -1.03 14.23
C ILE A 4 -5.26 0.33 13.78
N THR A 5 -5.25 1.30 14.69
CA THR A 5 -4.64 2.61 14.46
C THR A 5 -3.30 2.66 15.18
N ILE A 6 -2.21 2.88 14.44
CA ILE A 6 -0.87 3.08 14.98
C ILE A 6 -0.66 4.58 15.18
N PRO A 7 -0.31 5.04 16.40
CA PRO A 7 -0.05 6.46 16.65
C PRO A 7 1.14 7.00 15.85
N ASN A 8 1.09 8.28 15.48
CA ASN A 8 2.17 8.95 14.74
C ASN A 8 3.48 9.12 15.55
N SER A 9 3.48 8.78 16.84
CA SER A 9 4.67 8.73 17.67
C SER A 9 5.48 7.45 17.50
N VAL A 10 4.91 6.41 16.86
CA VAL A 10 5.58 5.12 16.63
C VAL A 10 6.53 5.26 15.44
N THR A 11 7.80 4.95 15.65
CA THR A 11 8.85 5.03 14.62
C THR A 11 9.31 3.67 14.10
N THR A 12 9.01 2.60 14.83
CA THR A 12 9.40 1.23 14.47
C THR A 12 8.31 0.25 14.89
N LEU A 13 7.98 -0.67 14.02
CA LEU A 13 7.20 -1.85 14.38
C LEU A 13 8.19 -3.02 14.58
N GLY A 14 8.29 -3.48 15.82
CA GLY A 14 9.32 -4.45 16.24
C GLY A 14 9.01 -5.89 15.79
N TYR A 15 9.83 -6.83 16.28
CA TYR A 15 9.68 -8.26 16.06
C TYR A 15 8.27 -8.73 16.42
N GLY A 16 7.61 -9.44 15.50
CA GLY A 16 6.31 -10.09 15.72
C GLY A 16 5.18 -9.18 16.20
N CYS A 17 5.28 -7.85 16.00
CA CYS A 17 4.35 -6.86 16.59
C CYS A 17 2.88 -7.16 16.28
N PHE A 18 2.58 -7.69 15.10
CA PHE A 18 1.25 -8.14 14.65
C PHE A 18 1.24 -9.60 14.23
N GLU A 19 2.20 -10.39 14.69
CA GLU A 19 2.26 -11.82 14.39
C GLU A 19 0.96 -12.52 14.83
N TYR A 20 0.44 -13.42 14.00
CA TYR A 20 -0.83 -14.13 14.19
C TYR A 20 -2.07 -13.26 14.37
N CYS A 21 -2.05 -11.99 13.94
CA CYS A 21 -3.25 -11.16 13.89
C CYS A 21 -4.20 -11.63 12.77
N ARG A 22 -4.73 -12.85 12.89
CA ARG A 22 -5.50 -13.55 11.84
C ARG A 22 -6.79 -12.86 11.43
N SER A 23 -7.33 -11.96 12.26
CA SER A 23 -8.55 -11.19 11.96
C SER A 23 -8.25 -9.78 11.46
N LEU A 24 -6.98 -9.41 11.24
CA LEU A 24 -6.58 -8.11 10.74
C LEU A 24 -6.78 -8.09 9.22
N THR A 25 -7.76 -7.31 8.75
CA THR A 25 -8.07 -7.17 7.32
C THR A 25 -7.41 -5.96 6.69
N SER A 26 -7.13 -4.92 7.48
CA SER A 26 -6.44 -3.71 7.02
C SER A 26 -5.71 -3.03 8.18
N ILE A 27 -4.61 -2.37 7.86
CA ILE A 27 -3.83 -1.56 8.80
C ILE A 27 -3.24 -0.36 8.07
N THR A 28 -3.22 0.78 8.75
CA THR A 28 -2.54 1.99 8.27
C THR A 28 -1.24 2.15 9.02
N ILE A 29 -0.12 2.09 8.30
CA ILE A 29 1.22 2.36 8.82
C ILE A 29 1.46 3.87 8.67
N PRO A 30 1.72 4.61 9.75
CA PRO A 30 1.95 6.05 9.67
C PRO A 30 3.33 6.37 9.09
N ASN A 31 3.48 7.58 8.52
CA ASN A 31 4.74 8.04 7.94
C ASN A 31 5.87 8.27 8.96
N SER A 32 5.61 8.09 10.23
CA SER A 32 6.63 8.08 11.28
C SER A 32 7.40 6.77 11.35
N VAL A 33 6.83 5.66 10.84
CA VAL A 33 7.45 4.34 10.88
C VAL A 33 8.54 4.25 9.81
N THR A 34 9.74 3.89 10.22
CA THR A 34 10.93 3.77 9.35
C THR A 34 11.37 2.33 9.10
N SER A 35 10.92 1.39 9.94
CA SER A 35 11.27 -0.03 9.82
C SER A 35 10.15 -0.95 10.29
N LEU A 36 10.00 -2.07 9.59
CA LEU A 36 9.20 -3.21 10.01
C LEU A 36 10.17 -4.34 10.39
N GLY A 37 10.04 -4.84 11.61
CA GLY A 37 10.90 -5.90 12.14
C GLY A 37 10.57 -7.27 11.58
N ASP A 38 11.38 -8.26 11.99
CA ASP A 38 11.18 -9.66 11.62
C ASP A 38 9.82 -10.14 12.06
N GLU A 39 9.17 -10.92 11.21
CA GLU A 39 7.87 -11.55 11.49
C GLU A 39 6.75 -10.57 11.86
N CYS A 40 6.91 -9.26 11.60
CA CYS A 40 6.02 -8.20 12.07
C CYS A 40 4.54 -8.46 11.75
N PHE A 41 4.21 -8.94 10.54
CA PHE A 41 2.86 -9.30 10.10
C PHE A 41 2.73 -10.79 9.74
N LYS A 42 3.60 -11.63 10.26
CA LYS A 42 3.57 -13.06 9.97
C LYS A 42 2.23 -13.67 10.37
N ASP A 43 1.70 -14.54 9.51
CA ASP A 43 0.42 -15.22 9.71
C ASP A 43 -0.79 -14.29 9.93
N CYS A 44 -0.75 -13.05 9.40
CA CYS A 44 -1.91 -12.18 9.27
C CYS A 44 -2.81 -12.67 8.12
N SER A 45 -3.49 -13.80 8.32
CA SER A 45 -4.15 -14.56 7.25
C SER A 45 -5.36 -13.88 6.61
N SER A 46 -5.94 -12.83 7.22
CA SER A 46 -7.03 -12.05 6.63
C SER A 46 -6.58 -10.75 5.97
N LEU A 47 -5.29 -10.40 6.02
CA LEU A 47 -4.76 -9.19 5.41
C LEU A 47 -4.72 -9.37 3.90
N THR A 48 -5.51 -8.59 3.16
CA THR A 48 -5.64 -8.70 1.69
C THR A 48 -4.71 -7.78 0.93
N ALA A 49 -4.45 -6.61 1.50
CA ALA A 49 -3.55 -5.61 0.93
C ALA A 49 -2.92 -4.77 2.05
N ILE A 50 -1.73 -4.23 1.80
CA ILE A 50 -1.05 -3.33 2.73
C ILE A 50 -0.34 -2.22 1.98
N THR A 51 -0.36 -1.00 2.57
CA THR A 51 0.40 0.15 2.06
C THR A 51 1.63 0.37 2.93
N ILE A 52 2.79 0.35 2.31
CA ILE A 52 4.08 0.64 2.93
C ILE A 52 4.45 2.10 2.63
N PRO A 53 4.51 2.98 3.64
CA PRO A 53 4.79 4.40 3.45
C PRO A 53 6.23 4.64 2.97
N ASN A 54 6.45 5.80 2.36
CA ASN A 54 7.78 6.20 1.86
C ASN A 54 8.87 6.25 2.94
N SER A 55 8.48 6.42 4.19
CA SER A 55 9.39 6.45 5.34
C SER A 55 10.04 5.11 5.65
N VAL A 56 9.40 3.98 5.29
CA VAL A 56 9.92 2.64 5.59
C VAL A 56 11.12 2.32 4.69
N THR A 57 12.27 2.13 5.31
CA THR A 57 13.54 1.86 4.63
C THR A 57 14.00 0.41 4.75
N SER A 58 13.39 -0.36 5.66
CA SER A 58 13.76 -1.77 5.88
C SER A 58 12.56 -2.64 6.24
N LEU A 59 12.56 -3.86 5.72
CA LEU A 59 11.62 -4.94 6.02
C LEU A 59 12.42 -6.13 6.55
N GLY A 60 12.08 -6.57 7.74
CA GLY A 60 12.71 -7.72 8.40
C GLY A 60 12.36 -9.06 7.77
N GLY A 61 13.06 -10.09 8.19
CA GLY A 61 12.86 -11.46 7.70
C GLY A 61 11.46 -11.96 8.00
N ARG A 62 10.86 -12.68 7.04
CA ARG A 62 9.51 -13.25 7.16
C ARG A 62 8.42 -12.25 7.54
N CYS A 63 8.61 -10.96 7.29
CA CYS A 63 7.72 -9.87 7.72
C CYS A 63 6.25 -10.11 7.34
N PHE A 64 5.97 -10.66 6.16
CA PHE A 64 4.63 -10.98 5.65
C PHE A 64 4.45 -12.47 5.36
N SER A 65 5.29 -13.33 5.91
CA SER A 65 5.19 -14.77 5.69
C SER A 65 3.87 -15.31 6.23
N GLY A 66 3.20 -16.17 5.48
CA GLY A 66 1.93 -16.80 5.88
C GLY A 66 0.70 -15.86 5.81
N CYS A 67 0.82 -14.69 5.23
CA CYS A 67 -0.32 -13.82 4.93
C CYS A 67 -1.14 -14.39 3.77
N SER A 68 -1.94 -15.43 4.02
CA SER A 68 -2.56 -16.27 2.98
C SER A 68 -3.62 -15.57 2.11
N CYS A 69 -4.05 -14.36 2.46
CA CYS A 69 -4.95 -13.54 1.65
C CYS A 69 -4.25 -12.31 1.04
N LEU A 70 -2.95 -12.08 1.29
CA LEU A 70 -2.23 -10.91 0.81
C LEU A 70 -1.83 -11.09 -0.66
N THR A 71 -2.58 -10.47 -1.56
CA THR A 71 -2.33 -10.52 -3.01
C THR A 71 -1.69 -9.25 -3.56
N SER A 72 -1.77 -8.15 -2.81
CA SER A 72 -1.33 -6.83 -3.29
C SER A 72 -0.58 -6.06 -2.21
N ILE A 73 0.52 -5.40 -2.59
CA ILE A 73 1.26 -4.48 -1.72
C ILE A 73 1.48 -3.14 -2.44
N TYR A 74 1.29 -2.04 -1.73
CA TYR A 74 1.44 -0.68 -2.26
C TYR A 74 2.69 -0.04 -1.67
N MET A 75 3.70 0.20 -2.49
CA MET A 75 4.98 0.78 -2.10
C MET A 75 4.98 2.26 -2.45
N LEU A 76 4.92 3.14 -1.43
CA LEU A 76 4.94 4.60 -1.64
C LEU A 76 6.36 5.16 -1.77
N ARG A 77 7.36 4.32 -1.68
CA ARG A 77 8.78 4.65 -1.84
C ARG A 77 9.23 4.37 -3.28
N SER A 78 9.94 5.32 -3.90
CA SER A 78 10.46 5.14 -5.27
C SER A 78 11.66 4.18 -5.36
N THR A 79 12.34 3.92 -4.24
CA THR A 79 13.43 2.94 -4.18
C THR A 79 13.03 1.77 -3.27
N PRO A 80 13.35 0.52 -3.63
CA PRO A 80 13.04 -0.62 -2.77
C PRO A 80 13.66 -0.47 -1.37
N PRO A 81 12.93 -0.81 -0.30
CA PRO A 81 13.52 -0.90 1.03
C PRO A 81 14.52 -2.06 1.07
N SER A 82 15.48 -2.01 2.00
CA SER A 82 16.28 -3.19 2.31
C SER A 82 15.39 -4.31 2.83
N THR A 83 15.67 -5.52 2.40
CA THR A 83 14.88 -6.70 2.77
C THR A 83 15.79 -7.80 3.28
N GLU A 84 15.30 -8.53 4.27
CA GLU A 84 15.90 -9.77 4.69
C GLU A 84 15.28 -10.99 3.98
N SER A 85 15.63 -12.19 4.42
CA SER A 85 15.22 -13.41 3.72
C SER A 85 13.74 -13.71 3.91
N ASN A 86 13.14 -14.25 2.86
CA ASN A 86 11.82 -14.90 2.88
C ASN A 86 10.67 -14.01 3.37
N ILE A 87 10.70 -12.72 3.04
CA ILE A 87 9.70 -11.74 3.53
C ILE A 87 8.26 -12.11 3.17
N PHE A 88 8.01 -12.82 2.07
CA PHE A 88 6.70 -13.26 1.57
C PHE A 88 6.55 -14.79 1.53
N GLY A 89 7.22 -15.53 2.41
CA GLY A 89 7.10 -17.01 2.44
C GLY A 89 5.64 -17.45 2.63
N ASN A 90 5.14 -18.37 1.79
CA ASN A 90 3.76 -18.85 1.84
C ASN A 90 2.69 -17.74 1.74
N THR A 91 2.99 -16.67 1.01
CA THR A 91 2.09 -15.54 0.75
C THR A 91 1.78 -15.51 -0.74
N PRO A 92 0.50 -15.47 -1.16
CA PRO A 92 0.11 -15.47 -2.57
C PRO A 92 0.21 -14.05 -3.16
N LEU A 93 1.32 -13.35 -2.91
CA LEU A 93 1.54 -12.02 -3.45
C LEU A 93 1.70 -12.09 -4.96
N GLU A 94 0.87 -11.38 -5.69
CA GLU A 94 0.87 -11.32 -7.14
C GLU A 94 1.41 -9.98 -7.63
N THR A 95 0.90 -8.88 -7.08
CA THR A 95 1.14 -7.53 -7.60
C THR A 95 1.75 -6.60 -6.56
N VAL A 96 2.81 -5.92 -6.97
CA VAL A 96 3.44 -4.81 -6.22
C VAL A 96 3.14 -3.50 -6.95
N TYR A 97 2.38 -2.64 -6.30
CA TYR A 97 2.06 -1.32 -6.83
C TYR A 97 3.10 -0.30 -6.39
N VAL A 98 3.61 0.49 -7.34
CA VAL A 98 4.65 1.51 -7.13
C VAL A 98 4.21 2.89 -7.61
N VAL A 99 4.93 3.93 -7.22
CA VAL A 99 4.49 5.34 -7.41
C VAL A 99 4.67 5.86 -8.83
N ASP A 100 5.68 5.39 -9.57
CA ASP A 100 6.04 5.88 -10.91
C ASP A 100 6.87 4.84 -11.69
N GLU A 101 7.23 5.14 -12.94
CA GLU A 101 8.01 4.24 -13.81
C GLU A 101 9.48 4.10 -13.35
N ASP A 102 10.05 5.11 -12.70
CA ASP A 102 11.39 5.01 -12.12
C ASP A 102 11.41 4.01 -10.96
N ALA A 103 10.39 4.10 -10.09
CA ALA A 103 10.17 3.11 -9.04
C ALA A 103 9.97 1.71 -9.62
N LYS A 104 9.14 1.56 -10.67
CA LYS A 104 8.94 0.26 -11.33
C LYS A 104 10.26 -0.35 -11.78
N THR A 105 11.09 0.43 -12.45
CA THR A 105 12.42 -0.01 -12.92
C THR A 105 13.31 -0.44 -11.74
N ALA A 106 13.32 0.35 -10.64
CA ALA A 106 14.12 0.05 -9.47
C ALA A 106 13.68 -1.26 -8.76
N TYR A 107 12.37 -1.48 -8.64
CA TYR A 107 11.82 -2.71 -8.02
C TYR A 107 12.03 -3.93 -8.91
N GLN A 108 11.90 -3.81 -10.23
CA GLN A 108 12.18 -4.91 -11.16
C GLN A 108 13.65 -5.33 -11.17
N ALA A 109 14.56 -4.43 -10.85
CA ALA A 109 16.00 -4.70 -10.82
C ALA A 109 16.48 -5.41 -9.55
N GLN A 110 15.65 -5.51 -8.49
CA GLN A 110 16.10 -5.95 -7.16
C GLN A 110 15.24 -7.10 -6.62
N ALA A 111 15.87 -8.19 -6.19
CA ALA A 111 15.19 -9.23 -5.40
C ALA A 111 14.79 -8.69 -4.00
N PRO A 112 13.70 -9.16 -3.41
CA PRO A 112 12.78 -10.20 -3.92
C PRO A 112 11.68 -9.67 -4.85
N TRP A 113 11.69 -8.39 -5.17
CA TRP A 113 10.61 -7.70 -5.90
C TRP A 113 10.50 -8.14 -7.36
N SER A 114 11.64 -8.44 -7.99
CA SER A 114 11.72 -8.79 -9.41
C SER A 114 10.93 -10.02 -9.86
N VAL A 115 10.43 -10.82 -8.93
CA VAL A 115 9.62 -12.02 -9.23
C VAL A 115 8.12 -11.75 -9.29
N TYR A 116 7.70 -10.54 -8.89
CA TYR A 116 6.30 -10.13 -8.85
C TYR A 116 5.94 -9.24 -10.03
N GLU A 117 4.65 -9.13 -10.33
CA GLU A 117 4.16 -8.13 -11.26
C GLU A 117 4.30 -6.73 -10.62
N ILE A 118 5.08 -5.85 -11.23
CA ILE A 118 5.27 -4.47 -10.77
C ILE A 118 4.41 -3.54 -11.62
N VAL A 119 3.43 -2.91 -10.99
CA VAL A 119 2.45 -2.03 -11.64
C VAL A 119 2.57 -0.61 -11.09
N VAL A 120 2.66 0.37 -11.99
CA VAL A 120 2.62 1.79 -11.57
C VAL A 120 1.20 2.17 -11.19
N MET A 121 1.06 2.76 -10.00
CA MET A 121 -0.21 3.33 -9.58
C MET A 121 -0.61 4.46 -10.53
N PRO A 122 -1.84 4.48 -11.06
CA PRO A 122 -2.26 5.52 -11.98
C PRO A 122 -2.19 6.90 -11.32
N THR A 123 -1.36 7.79 -11.89
CA THR A 123 -1.07 9.14 -11.39
C THR A 123 -1.84 10.24 -12.10
N GLY A 124 -2.98 9.98 -12.69
CA GLY A 124 -3.72 11.03 -13.38
C GLY A 124 -5.05 10.54 -13.93
N ILE A 125 -5.94 11.50 -14.14
CA ILE A 125 -7.12 11.32 -14.99
C ILE A 125 -6.60 11.36 -16.42
N GLU A 126 -6.30 10.22 -17.02
CA GLU A 126 -6.44 10.11 -18.46
C GLU A 126 -7.94 10.10 -18.73
N GLU A 127 -8.41 10.89 -19.67
CA GLU A 127 -9.83 10.98 -20.05
C GLU A 127 -10.31 9.55 -20.37
N MET A 128 -11.16 9.01 -19.50
CA MET A 128 -11.75 7.71 -19.72
C MET A 128 -12.73 7.80 -20.87
N GLU A 129 -12.42 7.13 -21.96
CA GLU A 129 -13.47 6.70 -22.89
C GLU A 129 -14.51 5.90 -22.09
N THR A 130 -15.76 6.25 -22.28
CA THR A 130 -16.89 5.76 -21.49
C THR A 130 -17.16 4.28 -21.75
N ASP A 131 -16.45 3.40 -21.04
CA ASP A 131 -16.86 2.00 -20.92
C ASP A 131 -17.87 1.88 -19.75
N LYS A 132 -19.04 1.33 -20.03
CA LYS A 132 -20.16 1.18 -19.08
C LYS A 132 -19.88 0.21 -17.93
N THR A 133 -18.66 -0.38 -17.84
CA THR A 133 -18.22 -1.30 -16.77
C THR A 133 -17.25 -0.65 -15.78
N ALA A 134 -16.96 0.65 -15.93
CA ALA A 134 -16.00 1.34 -15.05
C ALA A 134 -16.51 1.45 -13.61
N PRO A 135 -15.64 1.20 -12.60
CA PRO A 135 -16.02 1.32 -11.20
C PRO A 135 -16.42 2.76 -10.84
N THR A 136 -17.49 2.92 -10.08
CA THR A 136 -18.01 4.22 -9.66
C THR A 136 -17.22 4.77 -8.47
N ILE A 137 -17.09 6.11 -8.39
CA ILE A 137 -16.45 6.78 -7.24
C ILE A 137 -17.38 6.63 -6.03
N VAL A 138 -16.89 6.00 -4.95
CA VAL A 138 -17.61 5.82 -3.69
C VAL A 138 -17.17 6.79 -2.60
N GLY A 139 -16.06 7.51 -2.76
CA GLY A 139 -15.61 8.52 -1.82
C GLY A 139 -14.39 9.30 -2.30
N CYS A 140 -14.29 10.54 -1.84
CA CYS A 140 -13.10 11.38 -2.01
C CYS A 140 -12.56 11.75 -0.63
N TYR A 141 -11.25 11.64 -0.45
CA TYR A 141 -10.57 11.86 0.82
C TYR A 141 -9.44 12.87 0.62
N ASP A 142 -9.13 13.67 1.64
CA ASP A 142 -7.90 14.45 1.66
C ASP A 142 -6.68 13.56 1.89
N LEU A 143 -5.48 14.15 1.86
CA LEU A 143 -4.23 13.41 2.07
C LEU A 143 -4.08 12.86 3.50
N ASN A 144 -4.96 13.28 4.42
CA ASN A 144 -5.01 12.79 5.80
C ASN A 144 -6.08 11.70 5.98
N GLY A 145 -6.72 11.25 4.89
CA GLY A 145 -7.75 10.22 4.92
C GLY A 145 -9.14 10.69 5.36
N LYS A 146 -9.38 12.01 5.49
CA LYS A 146 -10.69 12.56 5.85
C LYS A 146 -11.59 12.64 4.62
N LEU A 147 -12.82 12.12 4.72
CA LEU A 147 -13.82 12.22 3.67
C LEU A 147 -14.14 13.70 3.38
N ILE A 148 -14.12 14.07 2.10
CA ILE A 148 -14.37 15.44 1.64
C ILE A 148 -15.51 15.49 0.63
N ASN A 149 -16.30 16.57 0.70
CA ASN A 149 -17.31 16.86 -0.31
C ASN A 149 -16.65 17.44 -1.56
N GLY A 150 -17.08 17.00 -2.74
CA GLY A 150 -16.44 17.16 -4.07
C GLY A 150 -16.01 18.55 -4.56
N LYS A 151 -15.98 19.59 -3.71
CA LYS A 151 -15.59 20.98 -4.07
C LYS A 151 -14.21 21.41 -3.59
N GLN A 152 -13.48 20.57 -2.89
CA GLN A 152 -12.16 20.93 -2.34
C GLN A 152 -11.09 20.97 -3.45
N ARG A 153 -10.21 22.00 -3.41
CA ARG A 153 -9.08 22.18 -4.33
C ARG A 153 -7.85 21.45 -3.82
N GLY A 154 -6.98 21.00 -4.70
CA GLY A 154 -5.73 20.34 -4.36
C GLY A 154 -5.74 18.84 -4.70
N THR A 155 -4.81 18.12 -4.13
CA THR A 155 -4.69 16.67 -4.34
C THR A 155 -5.62 15.93 -3.39
N VAL A 156 -6.41 15.05 -3.93
CA VAL A 156 -7.38 14.22 -3.19
C VAL A 156 -7.17 12.74 -3.52
N ILE A 157 -7.54 11.87 -2.60
CA ILE A 157 -7.59 10.43 -2.82
C ILE A 157 -9.03 10.07 -3.17
N VAL A 158 -9.22 9.41 -4.30
CA VAL A 158 -10.53 8.95 -4.77
C VAL A 158 -10.60 7.44 -4.57
N ARG A 159 -11.62 6.97 -3.86
CA ARG A 159 -11.91 5.54 -3.70
C ARG A 159 -13.01 5.12 -4.67
N TYR A 160 -12.84 3.97 -5.30
CA TYR A 160 -13.78 3.39 -6.25
C TYR A 160 -14.55 2.20 -5.65
N SER A 161 -15.65 1.82 -6.29
CA SER A 161 -16.51 0.71 -5.87
C SER A 161 -15.85 -0.66 -5.93
N ASP A 162 -14.77 -0.81 -6.70
CA ASP A 162 -13.94 -2.01 -6.78
C ASP A 162 -12.88 -2.09 -5.67
N GLY A 163 -12.88 -1.12 -4.74
CA GLY A 163 -11.91 -1.03 -3.64
C GLY A 163 -10.62 -0.29 -3.98
N THR A 164 -10.39 0.05 -5.26
CA THR A 164 -9.20 0.80 -5.68
C THR A 164 -9.24 2.25 -5.17
N THR A 165 -8.06 2.87 -5.05
CA THR A 165 -7.92 4.29 -4.69
C THR A 165 -7.00 4.98 -5.68
N ARG A 166 -7.33 6.22 -6.04
CA ARG A 166 -6.50 7.05 -6.93
C ARG A 166 -6.26 8.43 -6.32
N LYS A 167 -5.05 8.94 -6.49
CA LYS A 167 -4.70 10.32 -6.14
C LYS A 167 -5.02 11.23 -7.32
N VAL A 168 -5.87 12.23 -7.11
CA VAL A 168 -6.33 13.14 -8.16
C VAL A 168 -6.00 14.58 -7.80
N SER A 169 -5.29 15.30 -8.69
CA SER A 169 -5.03 16.73 -8.54
C SER A 169 -6.05 17.55 -9.34
N ARG A 170 -6.86 18.34 -8.65
CA ARG A 170 -7.82 19.25 -9.29
C ARG A 170 -7.15 20.61 -9.55
N ARG A 171 -6.75 20.85 -10.80
CA ARG A 171 -6.29 22.16 -11.27
C ARG A 171 -7.48 23.02 -11.71
N LYS A 172 -7.34 24.35 -11.60
CA LYS A 172 -8.31 25.31 -12.13
C LYS A 172 -8.27 25.23 -13.66
N LYS A 173 -9.40 24.96 -14.33
CA LYS A 173 -9.52 25.35 -15.75
C LYS A 173 -9.41 26.88 -15.80
N ARG A 174 -8.44 27.38 -16.55
CA ARG A 174 -8.40 28.80 -16.95
C ARG A 174 -9.51 29.09 -17.94
#